data_6cf967bb02b8d2c8130304b8cc4e1fb5
#
_entry.id   6cf967bb02b8d2c8130304b8cc4e1fb5
#
_cell.length_a   1.000
_cell.length_b   1.000
_cell.length_c   1.000
_cell.angle_alpha   90.00
_cell.angle_beta   90.00
_cell.angle_gamma   90.00
#
_symmetry.space_group_name_H-M   'P 1'
#
loop_
_entity.id
_entity.type
_entity.pdbx_description
1 polymer ?
#
loop_
_entity_poly.entity_id
_entity_poly.type
_entity_poly.pdbx_seq_one_letter_code
_entity_poly.pdbx_strand_id
1 'polypeptide(L)'
;MLRIAIVEDEELYVKQIGEYVERYGRENRVEISTIVFGDGAEIVKDYQNVYDIILFDIAMPRVDGMAAAGRIRELDEDVVIVFITNMPQYAVRGYEVGALDFMVKPITYPLFSMRLGRAIGRARKRS
;
A
#
# COMPACT_ATOMS: atom_id res chain seq x y z
N MET A 1 15.29 -8.30 -1.79
CA MET A 1 14.79 -6.90 -1.68
C MET A 1 13.27 -6.87 -1.76
N LEU A 2 12.64 -6.16 -0.85
CA LEU A 2 11.19 -5.97 -0.84
C LEU A 2 10.80 -4.77 -1.69
N ARG A 3 9.79 -4.91 -2.53
CA ARG A 3 9.31 -3.83 -3.40
C ARG A 3 7.93 -3.38 -2.96
N ILE A 4 7.84 -2.11 -2.56
CA ILE A 4 6.60 -1.51 -2.07
C ILE A 4 6.19 -0.37 -2.99
N ALA A 5 4.96 -0.42 -3.50
CA ALA A 5 4.37 0.69 -4.22
C ALA A 5 3.54 1.53 -3.24
N ILE A 6 3.64 2.84 -3.35
CA ILE A 6 2.86 3.79 -2.57
C ILE A 6 1.97 4.56 -3.55
N VAL A 7 0.66 4.43 -3.41
CA VAL A 7 -0.30 5.10 -4.28
C VAL A 7 -1.02 6.16 -3.46
N GLU A 8 -0.61 7.40 -3.62
CA GLU A 8 -1.03 8.52 -2.78
C GLU A 8 -0.85 9.83 -3.54
N ASP A 9 -1.84 10.71 -3.52
CA ASP A 9 -1.77 11.99 -4.21
C ASP A 9 -1.37 13.17 -3.32
N GLU A 10 -1.49 13.05 -2.00
CA GLU A 10 -1.10 14.13 -1.08
C GLU A 10 0.38 14.06 -0.75
N GLU A 11 1.14 15.08 -1.16
CA GLU A 11 2.59 15.12 -0.93
C GLU A 11 3.00 14.91 0.51
N LEU A 12 2.23 15.48 1.45
CA LEU A 12 2.52 15.34 2.88
C LEU A 12 2.51 13.86 3.30
N TYR A 13 1.52 13.10 2.85
CA TYR A 13 1.43 11.68 3.18
C TYR A 13 2.42 10.83 2.38
N VAL A 14 2.71 11.19 1.13
CA VAL A 14 3.78 10.53 0.37
C VAL A 14 5.08 10.59 1.15
N LYS A 15 5.41 11.78 1.65
CA LYS A 15 6.63 11.99 2.42
C LYS A 15 6.60 11.22 3.74
N GLN A 16 5.50 11.30 4.48
CA GLN A 16 5.38 10.63 5.77
C GLN A 16 5.47 9.10 5.63
N ILE A 17 4.72 8.53 4.68
CA ILE A 17 4.74 7.08 4.45
C ILE A 17 6.12 6.64 3.99
N GLY A 18 6.74 7.40 3.10
CA GLY A 18 8.10 7.10 2.64
C GLY A 18 9.11 7.11 3.78
N GLU A 19 9.03 8.09 4.67
CA GLU A 19 9.90 8.17 5.84
C GLU A 19 9.67 7.00 6.81
N TYR A 20 8.41 6.62 7.00
CA TYR A 20 8.07 5.48 7.86
C TYR A 20 8.60 4.16 7.28
N VAL A 21 8.47 3.96 5.98
CA VAL A 21 9.01 2.76 5.31
C VAL A 21 10.53 2.70 5.46
N GLU A 22 11.20 3.83 5.23
CA GLU A 22 12.65 3.92 5.35
C GLU A 22 13.11 3.62 6.78
N ARG A 23 12.44 4.22 7.75
CA ARG A 23 12.74 4.00 9.17
C ARG A 23 12.55 2.53 9.55
N TYR A 24 11.45 1.93 9.09
CA TYR A 24 11.20 0.50 9.34
C TYR A 24 12.34 -0.36 8.78
N GLY A 25 12.76 -0.07 7.55
CA GLY A 25 13.84 -0.82 6.92
C GLY A 25 15.15 -0.76 7.71
N ARG A 26 15.50 0.44 8.20
CA ARG A 26 16.69 0.61 9.02
C ARG A 26 16.58 -0.14 10.34
N GLU A 27 15.45 0.02 11.04
CA GLU A 27 15.28 -0.56 12.37
C GLU A 27 15.20 -2.07 12.35
N ASN A 28 14.67 -2.63 11.28
CA ASN A 28 14.45 -4.08 11.19
C ASN A 28 15.40 -4.78 10.22
N ARG A 29 16.37 -4.05 9.67
CA ARG A 29 17.36 -4.57 8.72
C ARG A 29 16.70 -5.25 7.52
N VAL A 30 15.69 -4.60 6.96
CA VAL A 30 15.00 -5.05 5.76
C VAL A 30 15.33 -4.09 4.62
N GLU A 31 15.82 -4.63 3.53
CA GLU A 31 16.10 -3.83 2.34
C GLU A 31 14.80 -3.62 1.57
N ILE A 32 14.36 -2.37 1.44
CA ILE A 32 13.09 -2.01 0.82
C ILE A 32 13.32 -0.99 -0.28
N SER A 33 12.74 -1.26 -1.44
CA SER A 33 12.67 -0.31 -2.56
C SER A 33 11.25 0.19 -2.68
N THR A 34 11.07 1.50 -2.82
CA THR A 34 9.73 2.10 -2.96
C THR A 34 9.59 2.81 -4.30
N ILE A 35 8.36 2.80 -4.82
CA ILE A 35 7.98 3.60 -5.97
C ILE A 35 6.65 4.27 -5.66
N VAL A 36 6.50 5.55 -6.05
CA VAL A 36 5.32 6.34 -5.74
C VAL A 36 4.51 6.58 -7.01
N PHE A 37 3.21 6.36 -6.90
CA PHE A 37 2.25 6.69 -7.95
C PHE A 37 1.29 7.75 -7.40
N GLY A 38 1.03 8.79 -8.20
CA GLY A 38 0.21 9.92 -7.78
C GLY A 38 -1.29 9.66 -7.76
N ASP A 39 -1.76 8.61 -8.44
CA ASP A 39 -3.15 8.17 -8.36
C ASP A 39 -3.30 6.74 -8.87
N GLY A 40 -4.54 6.22 -8.77
CA GLY A 40 -4.84 4.85 -9.17
C GLY A 40 -4.65 4.57 -10.65
N ALA A 41 -4.83 5.58 -11.51
CA ALA A 41 -4.65 5.40 -12.94
C ALA A 41 -3.20 5.12 -13.30
N GLU A 42 -2.27 5.75 -12.58
CA GLU A 42 -0.84 5.59 -12.85
C GLU A 42 -0.35 4.17 -12.57
N ILE A 43 -0.80 3.55 -11.48
CA ILE A 43 -0.35 2.20 -11.17
C ILE A 43 -1.05 1.15 -12.04
N VAL A 44 -2.30 1.38 -12.39
CA VAL A 44 -3.06 0.42 -13.23
C VAL A 44 -2.52 0.40 -14.65
N LYS A 45 -2.11 1.56 -15.18
CA LYS A 45 -1.55 1.66 -16.52
C LYS A 45 -0.25 0.85 -16.58
N ASP A 46 -0.21 -0.12 -17.46
CA ASP A 46 0.95 -0.98 -17.65
C ASP A 46 1.41 -1.68 -16.35
N TYR A 47 0.44 -2.11 -15.53
CA TYR A 47 0.75 -2.77 -14.26
C TYR A 47 1.66 -3.98 -14.48
N GLN A 48 2.70 -4.07 -13.67
CA GLN A 48 3.61 -5.21 -13.69
C GLN A 48 3.57 -5.92 -12.34
N ASN A 49 3.61 -7.23 -12.35
CA ASN A 49 3.54 -8.06 -11.15
C ASN A 49 4.92 -8.14 -10.46
N VAL A 50 5.44 -6.98 -10.04
CA VAL A 50 6.78 -6.89 -9.44
C VAL A 50 6.75 -6.37 -8.00
N TYR A 51 5.58 -6.04 -7.48
CA TYR A 51 5.45 -5.49 -6.13
C TYR A 51 5.10 -6.57 -5.14
N ASP A 52 5.69 -6.48 -3.96
CA ASP A 52 5.34 -7.35 -2.83
C ASP A 52 4.17 -6.80 -2.05
N ILE A 53 4.14 -5.47 -1.89
CA ILE A 53 3.12 -4.77 -1.10
C ILE A 53 2.74 -3.50 -1.84
N ILE A 54 1.45 -3.16 -1.83
CA ILE A 54 0.97 -1.88 -2.32
C ILE A 54 0.23 -1.19 -1.17
N LEU A 55 0.65 0.04 -0.85
CA LEU A 55 0.01 0.90 0.13
C LEU A 55 -0.84 1.90 -0.64
N PHE A 56 -2.18 1.80 -0.51
CA PHE A 56 -3.13 2.58 -1.28
C PHE A 56 -3.87 3.60 -0.44
N ASP A 57 -3.94 4.84 -0.89
CA ASP A 57 -5.02 5.74 -0.49
C ASP A 57 -6.24 5.49 -1.38
N ILE A 58 -7.44 5.80 -0.90
CA ILE A 58 -8.68 5.61 -1.65
C ILE A 58 -9.09 6.88 -2.39
N ALA A 59 -9.10 8.03 -1.72
CA ALA A 59 -9.57 9.30 -2.31
C ALA A 59 -8.51 9.93 -3.20
N MET A 60 -8.62 9.71 -4.51
CA MET A 60 -7.69 10.25 -5.49
C MET A 60 -8.45 10.76 -6.73
N PRO A 61 -7.84 11.72 -7.51
CA PRO A 61 -8.61 12.49 -8.50
C PRO A 61 -9.16 11.71 -9.69
N ARG A 62 -8.40 10.80 -10.30
CA ARG A 62 -8.83 10.16 -11.55
C ARG A 62 -9.43 8.79 -11.32
N VAL A 63 -8.66 7.89 -10.75
CA VAL A 63 -9.13 6.55 -10.40
C VAL A 63 -8.87 6.36 -8.91
N ASP A 64 -9.92 6.16 -8.12
CA ASP A 64 -9.76 5.99 -6.68
C ASP A 64 -9.04 4.68 -6.34
N GLY A 65 -8.51 4.61 -5.12
CA GLY A 65 -7.70 3.47 -4.70
C GLY A 65 -8.48 2.16 -4.64
N MET A 66 -9.77 2.21 -4.36
CA MET A 66 -10.58 0.99 -4.31
C MET A 66 -10.77 0.40 -5.71
N ALA A 67 -11.08 1.25 -6.69
CA ALA A 67 -11.21 0.82 -8.08
C ALA A 67 -9.89 0.30 -8.64
N ALA A 68 -8.79 1.02 -8.34
CA ALA A 68 -7.46 0.61 -8.78
C ALA A 68 -7.06 -0.73 -8.16
N ALA A 69 -7.32 -0.92 -6.88
CA ALA A 69 -7.01 -2.18 -6.19
C ALA A 69 -7.78 -3.35 -6.78
N GLY A 70 -9.06 -3.14 -7.11
CA GLY A 70 -9.87 -4.16 -7.78
C GLY A 70 -9.28 -4.57 -9.11
N ARG A 71 -8.86 -3.60 -9.91
CA ARG A 71 -8.23 -3.87 -11.21
C ARG A 71 -6.91 -4.62 -11.07
N ILE A 72 -6.09 -4.21 -10.09
CA ILE A 72 -4.81 -4.87 -9.83
C ILE A 72 -5.04 -6.30 -9.36
N ARG A 73 -6.03 -6.53 -8.52
CA ARG A 73 -6.31 -7.89 -8.03
C ARG A 73 -6.70 -8.85 -9.16
N GLU A 74 -7.33 -8.35 -10.21
CA GLU A 74 -7.61 -9.16 -11.40
C GLU A 74 -6.32 -9.58 -12.12
N LEU A 75 -5.27 -8.75 -12.05
CA LEU A 75 -4.00 -8.97 -12.72
C LEU A 75 -2.97 -9.66 -11.83
N ASP A 76 -3.12 -9.56 -10.51
CA ASP A 76 -2.11 -10.01 -9.54
C ASP A 76 -2.83 -10.49 -8.28
N GLU A 77 -3.00 -11.80 -8.16
CA GLU A 77 -3.69 -12.40 -7.02
C GLU A 77 -2.86 -12.36 -5.73
N ASP A 78 -1.54 -12.25 -5.85
CA ASP A 78 -0.64 -12.48 -4.72
C ASP A 78 -0.17 -11.22 -4.02
N VAL A 79 -0.18 -10.08 -4.68
CA VAL A 79 0.33 -8.85 -4.07
C VAL A 79 -0.44 -8.51 -2.80
N VAL A 80 0.28 -8.10 -1.75
CA VAL A 80 -0.34 -7.68 -0.49
C VAL A 80 -0.82 -6.24 -0.64
N ILE A 81 -2.10 -6.02 -0.38
CA ILE A 81 -2.72 -4.69 -0.45
C ILE A 81 -3.06 -4.23 0.95
N VAL A 82 -2.63 -3.01 1.28
CA VAL A 82 -2.96 -2.33 2.54
C VAL A 82 -3.48 -0.95 2.19
N PHE A 83 -4.65 -0.60 2.69
CA PHE A 83 -5.20 0.75 2.51
C PHE A 83 -4.78 1.67 3.64
N ILE A 84 -4.40 2.90 3.29
CA ILE A 84 -4.07 3.96 4.25
C ILE A 84 -4.85 5.19 3.79
N THR A 85 -5.93 5.52 4.47
CA THR A 85 -6.87 6.52 3.98
C THR A 85 -7.61 7.22 5.11
N ASN A 86 -8.22 8.37 4.82
CA ASN A 86 -9.13 9.03 5.74
C ASN A 86 -10.61 8.68 5.47
N MET A 87 -10.86 7.60 4.73
CA MET A 87 -12.21 7.16 4.37
C MET A 87 -12.53 5.79 4.99
N PRO A 88 -12.75 5.74 6.33
CA PRO A 88 -12.98 4.46 7.02
C PRO A 88 -14.22 3.70 6.57
N GLN A 89 -15.19 4.41 5.96
CA GLN A 89 -16.41 3.79 5.45
C GLN A 89 -16.15 2.78 4.34
N TYR A 90 -14.97 2.77 3.73
CA TYR A 90 -14.62 1.82 2.68
C TYR A 90 -13.97 0.53 3.20
N ALA A 91 -13.78 0.39 4.51
CA ALA A 91 -13.09 -0.78 5.07
C ALA A 91 -13.74 -2.11 4.67
N VAL A 92 -15.07 -2.17 4.67
CA VAL A 92 -15.80 -3.39 4.30
C VAL A 92 -15.50 -3.78 2.85
N ARG A 93 -15.41 -2.80 1.94
CA ARG A 93 -15.09 -3.04 0.54
C ARG A 93 -13.67 -3.54 0.33
N GLY A 94 -12.78 -3.28 1.28
CA GLY A 94 -11.40 -3.79 1.23
C GLY A 94 -11.36 -5.32 1.19
N TYR A 95 -12.31 -5.98 1.81
CA TYR A 95 -12.39 -7.44 1.76
C TYR A 95 -12.64 -7.97 0.34
N GLU A 96 -13.36 -7.22 -0.48
CA GLU A 96 -13.66 -7.62 -1.86
C GLU A 96 -12.42 -7.73 -2.73
N VAL A 97 -11.38 -6.95 -2.41
CA VAL A 97 -10.11 -6.99 -3.14
C VAL A 97 -9.04 -7.76 -2.36
N GLY A 98 -9.43 -8.43 -1.28
CA GLY A 98 -8.51 -9.21 -0.48
C GLY A 98 -7.42 -8.39 0.19
N ALA A 99 -7.75 -7.16 0.64
CA ALA A 99 -6.80 -6.33 1.37
C ALA A 99 -6.45 -6.99 2.70
N LEU A 100 -5.17 -6.97 3.04
CA LEU A 100 -4.70 -7.52 4.31
C LEU A 100 -5.09 -6.62 5.47
N ASP A 101 -5.06 -5.32 5.26
CA ASP A 101 -5.21 -4.37 6.34
C ASP A 101 -5.77 -3.05 5.84
N PHE A 102 -6.24 -2.24 6.79
CA PHE A 102 -6.86 -0.95 6.52
C PHE A 102 -6.50 0.00 7.67
N MET A 103 -5.72 1.05 7.35
CA MET A 103 -5.32 2.04 8.35
C MET A 103 -6.00 3.38 8.05
N VAL A 104 -6.46 4.05 9.11
CA VAL A 104 -7.13 5.35 9.00
C VAL A 104 -6.15 6.45 9.34
N LYS A 105 -6.04 7.44 8.46
CA LYS A 105 -5.23 8.64 8.71
C LYS A 105 -5.83 9.47 9.83
N PRO A 106 -5.02 10.14 10.67
CA PRO A 106 -3.57 10.18 10.65
C PRO A 106 -2.94 8.91 11.23
N ILE A 107 -1.77 8.53 10.72
CA ILE A 107 -1.09 7.31 11.16
C ILE A 107 0.15 7.66 11.98
N THR A 108 0.35 6.94 13.08
CA THR A 108 1.57 7.05 13.87
C THR A 108 2.58 6.00 13.43
N TYR A 109 3.85 6.27 13.67
CA TYR A 109 4.87 5.29 13.29
C TYR A 109 4.73 3.95 14.02
N PRO A 110 4.46 3.90 15.33
CA PRO A 110 4.30 2.60 16.00
C PRO A 110 3.21 1.73 15.40
N LEU A 111 2.05 2.31 15.06
CA LEU A 111 0.98 1.58 14.40
C LEU A 111 1.40 1.13 13.01
N PHE A 112 1.97 2.05 12.23
CA PHE A 112 2.45 1.76 10.88
C PHE A 112 3.47 0.62 10.89
N SER A 113 4.45 0.69 11.80
CA SER A 113 5.50 -0.31 11.92
C SER A 113 4.93 -1.70 12.19
N MET A 114 3.97 -1.79 13.11
CA MET A 114 3.33 -3.07 13.42
C MET A 114 2.60 -3.64 12.21
N ARG A 115 1.83 -2.81 11.53
CA ARG A 115 1.05 -3.23 10.35
C ARG A 115 1.94 -3.56 9.16
N LEU A 116 3.00 -2.79 8.94
CA LEU A 116 3.95 -3.07 7.87
C LEU A 116 4.68 -4.39 8.13
N GLY A 117 5.05 -4.65 9.38
CA GLY A 117 5.67 -5.94 9.74
C GLY A 117 4.77 -7.11 9.41
N ARG A 118 3.48 -6.97 9.67
CA ARG A 118 2.49 -7.99 9.32
C ARG A 118 2.38 -8.18 7.80
N ALA A 119 2.37 -7.09 7.06
CA ALA A 119 2.30 -7.14 5.60
C ALA A 119 3.54 -7.81 5.00
N ILE A 120 4.72 -7.49 5.53
CA ILE A 120 5.97 -8.12 5.09
C ILE A 120 5.95 -9.62 5.38
N GLY A 121 5.47 -10.01 6.56
CA GLY A 121 5.34 -11.42 6.91
C GLY A 121 4.44 -12.18 5.93
N ARG A 122 3.32 -11.57 5.54
CA ARG A 122 2.40 -12.16 4.55
C ARG A 122 3.06 -12.24 3.17
N ALA A 123 3.75 -11.18 2.74
CA ALA A 123 4.41 -11.16 1.44
C ALA A 123 5.48 -12.25 1.33
N ARG A 124 6.22 -12.48 2.39
CA ARG A 124 7.25 -13.52 2.41
C ARG A 124 6.71 -14.94 2.40
N LYS A 125 5.52 -15.16 2.96
CA LYS A 125 4.90 -16.49 3.00
C LYS A 125 4.39 -16.96 1.66
N ARG A 126 4.06 -16.03 0.75
CA ARG A 126 3.49 -16.40 -0.55
C ARG A 126 4.53 -16.84 -1.58
N SER A 127 5.80 -16.60 -1.31
CA SER A 127 6.88 -16.94 -2.25
C SER A 127 7.35 -18.39 -2.11
#